data_cc1eb49dfb4c24139e622d400be35e3a
#
_entry.id   cc1eb49dfb4c24139e622d400be35e3a
#
_cell.length_a   1.000
_cell.length_b   1.000
_cell.length_c   1.000
_cell.angle_alpha   90.00
_cell.angle_beta   90.00
_cell.angle_gamma   90.00
#
_symmetry.space_group_name_H-M   'P 1'
#
loop_
_entity.id
_entity.type
_entity.pdbx_description
1 polymer ?
#
loop_
_entity_poly.entity_id
_entity_poly.type
_entity_poly.pdbx_seq_one_letter_code
_entity_poly.pdbx_strand_id
1 'polypeptide(L)' 'TEKLTVSIHSYNKGQKKLQITRENKNPQGELRFAKLGRMTKEETEAVLPLMQEAIPFMD' A
#
# COMPACT_ATOMS: atom_id res chain seq x y z
N THR A 1 -10.82 -9.05 10.33
CA THR A 1 -9.51 -9.39 9.75
C THR A 1 -9.05 -8.29 8.81
N GLU A 2 -7.81 -7.85 8.98
CA GLU A 2 -7.20 -6.87 8.11
C GLU A 2 -6.24 -7.54 7.14
N LYS A 3 -6.22 -7.02 5.93
CA LYS A 3 -5.32 -7.51 4.90
C LYS A 3 -4.70 -6.32 4.19
N LEU A 4 -3.38 -6.35 4.05
CA LEU A 4 -2.66 -5.36 3.24
C LEU A 4 -2.30 -5.99 1.91
N THR A 5 -2.54 -5.27 0.84
CA THR A 5 -2.22 -5.74 -0.49
C THR A 5 -1.35 -4.70 -1.20
N VAL A 6 -0.29 -5.19 -1.83
CA VAL A 6 0.59 -4.38 -2.67
C VAL A 6 0.36 -4.82 -4.11
N SER A 7 0.04 -3.87 -4.98
CA SER A 7 -0.25 -4.18 -6.38
C SER A 7 0.38 -3.14 -7.29
N ILE A 8 0.55 -3.53 -8.55
CA ILE A 8 1.14 -2.67 -9.57
C ILE A 8 0.08 -2.34 -10.60
N HIS A 9 -0.10 -1.06 -10.88
CA HIS A 9 -1.11 -0.58 -11.81
C HIS A 9 -0.52 0.36 -12.85
N SER A 10 -1.07 0.30 -14.05
CA SER A 10 -0.73 1.20 -15.14
C SER A 10 -2.01 1.67 -15.81
N TYR A 11 -2.12 2.96 -16.05
CA TYR A 11 -3.27 3.55 -16.71
C TYR A 11 -2.87 4.16 -18.04
N ASN A 12 -3.63 3.85 -19.09
CA ASN A 12 -3.46 4.45 -20.43
C ASN A 12 -2.01 4.40 -20.92
N LYS A 13 -1.35 3.25 -20.74
CA LYS A 13 0.05 3.05 -21.10
C LYS A 13 0.99 4.01 -20.37
N GLY A 14 0.53 4.55 -19.25
CA GLY A 14 1.34 5.44 -18.45
C GLY A 14 2.32 4.69 -17.56
N GLN A 15 2.98 5.44 -16.70
CA GLN A 15 3.94 4.91 -15.75
C GLN A 15 3.26 3.93 -14.80
N LYS A 16 3.94 2.82 -14.54
CA LYS A 16 3.46 1.84 -13.56
C LYS A 16 3.67 2.40 -12.16
N LYS A 17 2.64 2.27 -11.34
CA LYS A 17 2.68 2.74 -9.96
C LYS A 17 2.37 1.61 -9.00
N LEU A 18 3.01 1.63 -7.86
CA LEU A 18 2.72 0.72 -6.76
C LEU A 18 1.59 1.28 -5.93
N GLN A 19 0.64 0.42 -5.59
CA GLN A 19 -0.50 0.82 -4.76
C GLN A 19 -0.56 -0.08 -3.54
N ILE A 20 -0.76 0.53 -2.39
CA ILE A 20 -0.96 -0.20 -1.13
C ILE A 20 -2.40 0.03 -0.70
N THR A 21 -3.12 -1.05 -0.45
CA THR A 21 -4.50 -0.97 0.02
C THR A 21 -4.66 -1.76 1.30
N ARG A 22 -5.59 -1.32 2.12
CA ARG A 22 -6.00 -2.04 3.32
C ARG A 22 -7.42 -2.51 3.13
N GLU A 23 -7.64 -3.79 3.38
CA GLU A 23 -8.95 -4.40 3.33
C GLU A 23 -9.36 -4.77 4.74
N ASN A 24 -10.55 -4.38 5.14
CA ASN A 24 -11.04 -4.62 6.47
C ASN A 24 -12.47 -5.14 6.41
N LYS A 25 -12.76 -6.18 7.19
CA LYS A 25 -14.10 -6.75 7.25
C LYS A 25 -14.73 -6.32 8.56
N ASN A 26 -15.88 -5.62 8.48
CA ASN A 26 -16.56 -5.17 9.69
C ASN A 26 -17.37 -6.32 10.32
N PRO A 27 -17.94 -6.10 11.53
CA PRO A 27 -18.70 -7.16 12.20
C PRO A 27 -19.92 -7.66 11.43
N GLN A 28 -20.46 -6.85 10.51
CA GLN A 28 -21.58 -7.26 9.68
C GLN A 28 -21.16 -8.07 8.45
N GLY A 29 -19.86 -8.29 8.28
CA GLY A 29 -19.35 -9.04 7.16
C GLY A 29 -19.10 -8.23 5.90
N GLU A 30 -19.23 -6.92 5.97
CA GLU A 30 -18.97 -6.05 4.82
C GLU A 30 -17.48 -5.76 4.70
N LEU A 31 -16.98 -5.82 3.46
CA LEU A 31 -15.59 -5.49 3.17
C LEU A 31 -15.46 -4.00 2.93
N ARG A 32 -14.44 -3.40 3.53
CA ARG A 32 -14.09 -2.01 3.32
C ARG A 32 -12.66 -1.94 2.81
N PHE A 33 -12.47 -1.09 1.80
CA PHE A 33 -11.15 -0.89 1.20
C PHE A 33 -10.70 0.54 1.44
N ALA A 34 -9.44 0.70 1.79
CA ALA A 34 -8.83 2.01 1.94
C ALA A 34 -7.54 2.01 1.14
N LYS A 35 -7.35 3.04 0.31
CA LYS A 35 -6.09 3.25 -0.38
C LYS A 35 -5.14 3.95 0.56
N LEU A 36 -4.03 3.31 0.88
CA LEU A 36 -3.02 3.89 1.76
C LEU A 36 -2.02 4.73 1.00
N GLY A 37 -1.79 4.42 -0.27
CA GLY A 37 -0.88 5.21 -1.06
C GLY A 37 -0.70 4.64 -2.44
N ARG A 38 -0.35 5.52 -3.37
CA ARG A 38 0.02 5.18 -4.73
C ARG A 38 1.32 5.90 -5.04
N MET A 39 2.34 5.15 -5.43
CA MET A 39 3.68 5.69 -5.55
C MET A 39 4.31 5.32 -6.89
N THR A 40 5.13 6.23 -7.41
CA THR A 40 5.99 5.93 -8.54
C THR A 40 7.12 5.03 -8.10
N LYS A 41 7.87 4.50 -9.08
CA LYS A 41 9.04 3.67 -8.77
C LYS A 41 10.05 4.46 -7.93
N GLU A 42 10.32 5.70 -8.31
CA GLU A 42 11.29 6.53 -7.58
C GLU A 42 10.84 6.80 -6.16
N GLU A 43 9.55 7.08 -5.98
CA GLU A 43 9.01 7.29 -4.64
C GLU A 43 9.11 6.01 -3.80
N THR A 44 8.82 4.87 -4.41
CA THR A 44 8.91 3.58 -3.72
C THR A 44 10.34 3.30 -3.27
N GLU A 45 11.32 3.55 -4.15
CA GLU A 45 12.73 3.37 -3.82
C GLU A 45 13.18 4.29 -2.69
N ALA A 46 12.63 5.51 -2.64
CA ALA A 46 12.96 6.45 -1.58
C ALA A 46 12.32 6.08 -0.24
N VAL A 47 11.10 5.55 -0.27
CA VAL A 47 10.34 5.24 0.94
C VAL A 47 10.78 3.92 1.58
N LEU A 48 11.18 2.95 0.79
CA LEU A 48 11.52 1.62 1.31
C LEU A 48 12.59 1.65 2.40
N PRO A 49 13.73 2.35 2.22
CA PRO A 49 14.72 2.43 3.30
C PRO A 49 14.18 3.12 4.56
N LEU A 50 13.31 4.09 4.38
CA LEU A 50 12.71 4.80 5.52
C LEU A 50 11.81 3.86 6.32
N MET A 51 11.06 3.00 5.63
CA MET A 51 10.26 1.99 6.29
C MET A 51 11.12 1.01 7.07
N GLN A 52 12.23 0.57 6.46
CA GLN A 52 13.16 -0.34 7.10
C GLN A 52 13.77 0.28 8.35
N GLU A 53 14.08 1.58 8.31
CA GLU A 53 14.61 2.29 9.47
C GLU A 53 13.56 2.45 10.58
N ALA A 54 12.30 2.57 10.22
CA ALA A 54 11.23 2.77 11.18
C ALA A 54 10.88 1.50 11.96
N ILE A 55 11.03 0.33 11.34
CA ILE A 55 10.61 -0.94 11.92
C ILE A 55 11.17 -1.17 13.33
N PRO A 56 12.48 -0.92 13.61
CA PRO A 56 13.00 -1.16 14.96
C PRO A 56 12.37 -0.29 16.05
N PHE A 57 11.70 0.79 15.68
CA PHE A 57 11.06 1.70 16.63
C PHE A 57 9.57 1.39 16.82
N MET A 58 9.08 0.38 16.16
CA MET A 58 7.68 -0.05 16.27
C MET A 58 7.57 -1.21 17.25
N ASP A 59 6.43 -1.27 17.90
CA ASP A 59 6.14 -2.37 18.84
C ASP A 59 5.84 -3.69 18.12
#